data_a949b0ef3b1e937fc2388f6cb9a4627c
#
_entry.id   a949b0ef3b1e937fc2388f6cb9a4627c
#
_cell.length_a   1.000
_cell.length_b   1.000
_cell.length_c   1.000
_cell.angle_alpha   90.00
_cell.angle_beta   90.00
_cell.angle_gamma   90.00
#
_symmetry.space_group_name_H-M   'P 1'
#
loop_
_entity.id
_entity.type
_entity.pdbx_description
1 polymer ?
#
loop_
_entity_poly.entity_id
_entity_poly.type
_entity_poly.pdbx_seq_one_letter_code
_entity_poly.pdbx_strand_id
1 'polypeptide(L)'
;MPTVTTMKNVINPQVMGDMIEAKIDALAKLTPYAKVDTTLEGTAGDTKTVPSWKYIGDAEDFDVEEASKTDSEIKTTNLSATSNTFTIKCAAKSVGILQTVINSGLGNPIGQAETQLAKAIMGKVDNDLVDAGYTTKNIYNPATLAAISYNGIVDADAIFEDEEDGIEKVLFIHPLQHSTLMKDEDFKSADKFGQSVLVKGAVGKIGDCWVKKSKKIKYIEYEKADEGTITIVEDGTSESTTAKHLKTVQKGCKDVLKIGDKVKALTEKDKYYLDLLLKMEPDSAETEYTEEELPALTIFLKKDTQVDHEWLPKKQKHDITATKYYGVAVTNEAKVLLAKFKK
;
A
#
# COMPACT_ATOMS: atom_id res chain seq x y z
N MET A 1 -6.24 2.76 57.36
CA MET A 1 -7.26 2.09 56.48
C MET A 1 -6.50 1.56 55.29
N PRO A 2 -6.66 0.30 54.92
CA PRO A 2 -6.02 -0.19 53.69
C PRO A 2 -6.64 0.55 52.50
N THR A 3 -5.80 1.20 51.72
CA THR A 3 -6.20 1.85 50.47
C THR A 3 -6.58 0.77 49.46
N VAL A 4 -7.90 0.69 49.21
CA VAL A 4 -8.44 -0.24 48.20
C VAL A 4 -7.98 0.23 46.83
N THR A 5 -7.36 -0.66 46.08
CA THR A 5 -6.95 -0.44 44.67
C THR A 5 -8.21 -0.19 43.86
N THR A 6 -8.39 1.02 43.33
CA THR A 6 -9.55 1.38 42.49
C THR A 6 -9.28 0.97 41.05
N MET A 7 -10.34 0.75 40.24
CA MET A 7 -10.23 0.40 38.81
C MET A 7 -9.36 1.37 37.99
N LYS A 8 -9.16 2.60 38.46
CA LYS A 8 -8.26 3.59 37.82
C LYS A 8 -6.78 3.17 37.83
N ASN A 9 -6.41 2.24 38.70
CA ASN A 9 -5.02 1.78 38.86
C ASN A 9 -4.73 0.47 38.13
N VAL A 10 -5.71 -0.08 37.41
CA VAL A 10 -5.57 -1.36 36.69
C VAL A 10 -5.51 -1.06 35.19
N ILE A 11 -4.43 -1.50 34.55
CA ILE A 11 -4.30 -1.46 33.08
C ILE A 11 -5.23 -2.53 32.51
N ASN A 12 -6.25 -2.13 31.75
CA ASN A 12 -7.14 -3.05 31.07
C ASN A 12 -6.69 -3.25 29.62
N PRO A 13 -6.21 -4.47 29.24
CA PRO A 13 -5.73 -4.75 27.88
C PRO A 13 -6.79 -4.52 26.79
N GLN A 14 -8.06 -4.76 27.08
CA GLN A 14 -9.16 -4.54 26.13
C GLN A 14 -9.33 -3.05 25.81
N VAL A 15 -9.34 -2.20 26.83
CA VAL A 15 -9.43 -0.74 26.62
C VAL A 15 -8.22 -0.21 25.87
N MET A 16 -7.03 -0.76 26.14
CA MET A 16 -5.83 -0.41 25.38
C MET A 16 -5.92 -0.86 23.92
N GLY A 17 -6.50 -2.05 23.66
CA GLY A 17 -6.75 -2.55 22.32
C GLY A 17 -7.60 -1.59 21.51
N ASP A 18 -8.77 -1.23 22.03
CA ASP A 18 -9.70 -0.29 21.40
C ASP A 18 -9.08 1.09 21.15
N MET A 19 -8.29 1.60 22.11
CA MET A 19 -7.59 2.88 21.95
C MET A 19 -6.51 2.84 20.88
N ILE A 20 -5.80 1.73 20.76
CA ILE A 20 -4.76 1.54 19.72
C ILE A 20 -5.43 1.44 18.36
N GLU A 21 -6.52 0.69 18.24
CA GLU A 21 -7.26 0.54 16.99
C GLU A 21 -7.82 1.87 16.49
N ALA A 22 -8.49 2.63 17.33
CA ALA A 22 -8.97 3.98 16.98
C ALA A 22 -7.84 4.92 16.54
N LYS A 23 -6.63 4.80 17.12
CA LYS A 23 -5.46 5.56 16.69
C LYS A 23 -4.89 5.07 15.36
N ILE A 24 -5.00 3.78 15.07
CA ILE A 24 -4.59 3.20 13.77
C ILE A 24 -5.41 3.82 12.65
N ASP A 25 -6.72 3.81 12.76
CA ASP A 25 -7.64 4.37 11.75
C ASP A 25 -7.39 5.85 11.48
N ALA A 26 -7.18 6.62 12.53
CA ALA A 26 -6.89 8.05 12.42
C ALA A 26 -5.54 8.37 11.74
N LEU A 27 -4.59 7.43 11.77
CA LEU A 27 -3.24 7.62 11.23
C LEU A 27 -3.03 6.99 9.85
N ALA A 28 -3.90 6.10 9.44
CA ALA A 28 -3.84 5.39 8.16
C ALA A 28 -3.89 6.36 6.97
N LYS A 29 -3.06 6.11 5.96
CA LYS A 29 -2.98 6.94 4.74
C LYS A 29 -3.44 6.20 3.50
N LEU A 30 -3.02 4.94 3.34
CA LEU A 30 -3.38 4.08 2.21
C LEU A 30 -4.51 3.11 2.56
N THR A 31 -4.57 2.65 3.80
CA THR A 31 -5.58 1.71 4.27
C THR A 31 -7.03 2.10 3.90
N PRO A 32 -7.46 3.39 3.98
CA PRO A 32 -8.82 3.78 3.58
C PRO A 32 -9.13 3.59 2.08
N TYR A 33 -8.12 3.35 1.26
CA TYR A 33 -8.23 3.16 -0.20
C TYR A 33 -8.06 1.70 -0.62
N ALA A 34 -7.97 0.79 0.35
CA ALA A 34 -7.93 -0.65 0.13
C ALA A 34 -9.19 -1.29 0.70
N LYS A 35 -9.74 -2.29 0.02
CA LYS A 35 -10.86 -3.07 0.54
C LYS A 35 -10.37 -3.97 1.67
N VAL A 36 -11.08 -4.00 2.79
CA VAL A 36 -10.80 -4.92 3.89
C VAL A 36 -11.71 -6.13 3.76
N ASP A 37 -11.12 -7.31 3.58
CA ASP A 37 -11.82 -8.59 3.52
C ASP A 37 -11.63 -9.34 4.86
N THR A 38 -12.74 -9.54 5.58
CA THR A 38 -12.78 -10.21 6.88
C THR A 38 -13.21 -11.68 6.80
N THR A 39 -13.39 -12.24 5.61
CA THR A 39 -13.89 -13.61 5.42
C THR A 39 -13.00 -14.69 6.04
N LEU A 40 -11.73 -14.39 6.30
CA LEU A 40 -10.78 -15.29 6.98
C LEU A 40 -10.81 -15.19 8.50
N GLU A 41 -11.59 -14.27 9.04
CA GLU A 41 -11.69 -14.08 10.48
C GLU A 41 -12.33 -15.30 11.14
N GLY A 42 -11.63 -15.89 12.12
CA GLY A 42 -12.08 -17.09 12.82
C GLY A 42 -11.99 -18.40 12.02
N THR A 43 -11.53 -18.39 10.78
CA THR A 43 -11.37 -19.61 9.97
C THR A 43 -9.96 -20.20 10.07
N ALA A 44 -9.83 -21.51 9.86
CA ALA A 44 -8.53 -22.17 9.80
C ALA A 44 -7.87 -21.90 8.44
N GLY A 45 -6.53 -21.78 8.42
CA GLY A 45 -5.73 -21.56 7.22
C GLY A 45 -5.04 -20.17 7.21
N ASP A 46 -3.92 -20.10 6.51
CA ASP A 46 -3.09 -18.89 6.41
C ASP A 46 -3.01 -18.37 4.97
N THR A 47 -3.83 -18.92 4.08
CA THR A 47 -3.86 -18.55 2.68
C THR A 47 -5.30 -18.32 2.23
N LYS A 48 -5.49 -17.31 1.38
CA LYS A 48 -6.74 -17.08 0.66
C LYS A 48 -6.48 -17.11 -0.83
N THR A 49 -7.33 -17.84 -1.55
CA THR A 49 -7.33 -17.88 -3.01
C THR A 49 -8.51 -17.06 -3.50
N VAL A 50 -8.23 -16.04 -4.32
CA VAL A 50 -9.24 -15.21 -4.96
C VAL A 50 -9.28 -15.59 -6.43
N PRO A 51 -10.44 -16.12 -6.92
CA PRO A 51 -10.64 -16.37 -8.33
C PRO A 51 -10.92 -15.06 -9.06
N SER A 52 -10.48 -14.96 -10.30
CA SER A 52 -10.82 -13.88 -11.22
C SER A 52 -11.21 -14.49 -12.56
N TRP A 53 -12.41 -14.20 -13.03
CA TRP A 53 -12.91 -14.67 -14.30
C TRP A 53 -12.46 -13.74 -15.42
N LYS A 54 -11.88 -14.33 -16.47
CA LYS A 54 -11.47 -13.57 -17.65
C LYS A 54 -12.65 -13.32 -18.56
N TYR A 55 -12.68 -12.12 -19.13
CA TYR A 55 -13.63 -11.78 -20.18
C TYR A 55 -13.46 -12.73 -21.38
N ILE A 56 -14.55 -13.22 -21.92
CA ILE A 56 -14.56 -14.21 -23.01
C ILE A 56 -14.37 -13.58 -24.39
N GLY A 57 -14.35 -12.25 -24.49
CA GLY A 57 -14.30 -11.50 -25.74
C GLY A 57 -15.69 -11.09 -26.23
N ASP A 58 -15.73 -10.18 -27.23
CA ASP A 58 -16.95 -9.70 -27.84
C ASP A 58 -17.68 -10.79 -28.63
N ALA A 59 -18.99 -10.62 -28.78
CA ALA A 59 -19.78 -11.52 -29.59
C ALA A 59 -19.39 -11.40 -31.07
N GLU A 60 -19.24 -12.55 -31.74
CA GLU A 60 -19.01 -12.61 -33.19
C GLU A 60 -20.34 -12.56 -33.95
N ASP A 61 -20.34 -11.92 -35.12
CA ASP A 61 -21.48 -11.94 -36.01
C ASP A 61 -21.74 -13.37 -36.54
N PHE A 62 -22.97 -13.84 -36.38
CA PHE A 62 -23.39 -15.15 -36.82
C PHE A 62 -24.51 -15.05 -37.89
N ASP A 63 -24.20 -15.44 -39.11
CA ASP A 63 -25.19 -15.47 -40.19
C ASP A 63 -25.99 -16.77 -40.13
N VAL A 64 -27.24 -16.67 -39.68
CA VAL A 64 -28.16 -17.82 -39.53
C VAL A 64 -28.53 -18.44 -40.86
N GLU A 65 -28.60 -17.64 -41.95
CA GLU A 65 -28.97 -18.19 -43.27
C GLU A 65 -27.84 -18.99 -43.89
N GLU A 66 -26.59 -18.51 -43.73
CA GLU A 66 -25.40 -19.23 -44.21
C GLU A 66 -25.10 -20.47 -43.36
N ALA A 67 -25.27 -20.37 -42.05
CA ALA A 67 -25.12 -21.46 -41.10
C ALA A 67 -26.09 -22.61 -41.39
N SER A 68 -27.34 -22.31 -41.75
CA SER A 68 -28.33 -23.31 -42.11
C SER A 68 -28.00 -24.06 -43.40
N LYS A 69 -27.23 -23.44 -44.31
CA LYS A 69 -26.78 -24.07 -45.57
C LYS A 69 -25.52 -24.90 -45.41
N THR A 70 -24.67 -24.55 -44.48
CA THR A 70 -23.34 -25.16 -44.30
C THR A 70 -23.26 -26.06 -43.08
N ASP A 71 -24.34 -26.24 -42.30
CA ASP A 71 -24.39 -26.99 -41.02
C ASP A 71 -23.33 -26.46 -40.02
N SER A 72 -23.16 -25.14 -40.01
CA SER A 72 -22.17 -24.44 -39.16
C SER A 72 -22.80 -24.11 -37.82
N GLU A 73 -22.09 -24.39 -36.73
CA GLU A 73 -22.51 -24.10 -35.36
C GLU A 73 -21.79 -22.87 -34.81
N ILE A 74 -22.43 -22.20 -33.84
CA ILE A 74 -21.78 -21.13 -33.07
C ILE A 74 -20.59 -21.72 -32.33
N LYS A 75 -19.43 -21.11 -32.47
CA LYS A 75 -18.21 -21.50 -31.75
C LYS A 75 -18.39 -21.36 -30.25
N THR A 76 -18.08 -22.40 -29.51
CA THR A 76 -18.09 -22.37 -28.05
C THR A 76 -16.78 -21.83 -27.54
N THR A 77 -16.82 -20.80 -26.69
CA THR A 77 -15.65 -20.24 -26.01
C THR A 77 -15.57 -20.78 -24.59
N ASN A 78 -14.40 -21.21 -24.16
CA ASN A 78 -14.20 -21.70 -22.80
C ASN A 78 -14.09 -20.56 -21.80
N LEU A 79 -14.90 -20.61 -20.76
CA LEU A 79 -14.76 -19.72 -19.61
C LEU A 79 -13.49 -20.09 -18.83
N SER A 80 -12.57 -19.16 -18.67
CA SER A 80 -11.32 -19.36 -17.93
C SER A 80 -11.25 -18.47 -16.71
N ALA A 81 -10.80 -19.04 -15.58
CA ALA A 81 -10.54 -18.29 -14.36
C ALA A 81 -9.04 -18.36 -14.02
N THR A 82 -8.52 -17.25 -13.56
CA THR A 82 -7.23 -17.17 -12.90
C THR A 82 -7.44 -17.17 -11.40
N SER A 83 -6.55 -17.76 -10.62
CA SER A 83 -6.62 -17.72 -9.16
C SER A 83 -5.29 -17.23 -8.60
N ASN A 84 -5.35 -16.26 -7.71
CA ASN A 84 -4.20 -15.75 -6.98
C ASN A 84 -4.30 -16.16 -5.51
N THR A 85 -3.22 -16.71 -4.98
CA THR A 85 -3.15 -17.16 -3.58
C THR A 85 -2.32 -16.18 -2.76
N PHE A 86 -2.91 -15.69 -1.68
CA PHE A 86 -2.30 -14.71 -0.79
C PHE A 86 -2.05 -15.31 0.59
N THR A 87 -0.90 -14.98 1.18
CA THR A 87 -0.48 -15.51 2.48
C THR A 87 -0.62 -14.45 3.56
N ILE A 88 -1.22 -14.86 4.68
CA ILE A 88 -1.38 -14.03 5.88
C ILE A 88 -0.09 -14.07 6.70
N LYS A 89 0.28 -12.92 7.24
CA LYS A 89 1.43 -12.75 8.14
C LYS A 89 1.03 -12.08 9.44
N CYS A 90 1.83 -12.29 10.47
CA CYS A 90 1.68 -11.61 11.76
C CYS A 90 2.58 -10.36 11.78
N ALA A 91 1.98 -9.20 11.98
CA ALA A 91 2.71 -7.99 12.34
C ALA A 91 2.64 -7.81 13.86
N ALA A 92 3.79 -7.79 14.52
CA ALA A 92 3.87 -7.65 15.97
C ALA A 92 4.87 -6.57 16.36
N LYS A 93 4.59 -5.87 17.45
CA LYS A 93 5.51 -4.93 18.08
C LYS A 93 5.29 -4.93 19.59
N SER A 94 6.39 -4.96 20.36
CA SER A 94 6.34 -4.93 21.84
C SER A 94 7.10 -3.72 22.39
N VAL A 95 6.60 -3.21 23.49
CA VAL A 95 7.23 -2.14 24.28
C VAL A 95 7.31 -2.57 25.74
N GLY A 96 8.52 -2.58 26.29
CA GLY A 96 8.75 -2.88 27.71
C GLY A 96 8.95 -1.61 28.53
N ILE A 97 8.22 -1.46 29.63
CA ILE A 97 8.29 -0.31 30.54
C ILE A 97 8.63 -0.79 31.92
N LEU A 98 9.71 -0.23 32.49
CA LEU A 98 10.11 -0.51 33.88
C LEU A 98 9.17 0.20 34.85
N GLN A 99 8.82 -0.46 35.97
CA GLN A 99 7.98 0.12 37.01
C GLN A 99 8.58 1.40 37.60
N THR A 100 9.90 1.49 37.68
CA THR A 100 10.59 2.69 38.12
C THR A 100 10.31 3.92 37.25
N VAL A 101 10.16 3.72 35.93
CA VAL A 101 9.83 4.81 34.98
C VAL A 101 8.39 5.29 35.20
N ILE A 102 7.47 4.38 35.49
CA ILE A 102 6.07 4.72 35.80
C ILE A 102 6.00 5.51 37.12
N ASN A 103 6.79 5.08 38.12
CA ASN A 103 6.79 5.70 39.44
C ASN A 103 7.54 7.03 39.49
N SER A 104 8.51 7.26 38.63
CA SER A 104 9.30 8.51 38.58
C SER A 104 8.56 9.69 37.94
N GLY A 105 7.38 9.48 37.37
CA GLY A 105 6.37 10.49 37.24
C GLY A 105 6.52 11.53 36.16
N LEU A 106 7.44 11.42 35.20
CA LEU A 106 7.50 12.34 34.06
C LEU A 106 6.63 11.84 32.90
N GLY A 107 5.39 12.32 32.84
CA GLY A 107 4.45 12.04 31.77
C GLY A 107 3.63 10.75 31.96
N ASN A 108 2.99 10.29 30.88
CA ASN A 108 2.24 9.02 30.83
C ASN A 108 2.97 8.01 29.91
N PRO A 109 3.90 7.17 30.42
CA PRO A 109 4.64 6.23 29.59
C PRO A 109 3.73 5.20 28.90
N ILE A 110 2.64 4.80 29.54
CA ILE A 110 1.68 3.82 29.01
C ILE A 110 0.93 4.41 27.80
N GLY A 111 0.40 5.63 27.92
CA GLY A 111 -0.25 6.32 26.80
C GLY A 111 0.69 6.61 25.62
N GLN A 112 1.98 6.84 25.91
CA GLN A 112 2.99 6.95 24.85
C GLN A 112 3.26 5.60 24.18
N ALA A 113 3.30 4.50 24.94
CA ALA A 113 3.43 3.16 24.40
C ALA A 113 2.27 2.82 23.44
N GLU A 114 1.02 3.08 23.84
CA GLU A 114 -0.16 2.91 22.98
C GLU A 114 -0.01 3.67 21.66
N THR A 115 0.37 4.95 21.74
CA THR A 115 0.54 5.78 20.55
C THR A 115 1.65 5.27 19.63
N GLN A 116 2.76 4.80 20.18
CA GLN A 116 3.88 4.28 19.40
C GLN A 116 3.56 2.91 18.79
N LEU A 117 2.83 2.04 19.51
CA LEU A 117 2.38 0.75 19.00
C LEU A 117 1.37 0.94 17.85
N ALA A 118 0.39 1.83 18.00
CA ALA A 118 -0.55 2.18 16.92
C ALA A 118 0.19 2.67 15.66
N LYS A 119 1.14 3.59 15.82
CA LYS A 119 1.98 4.07 14.69
C LYS A 119 2.80 2.96 14.06
N ALA A 120 3.31 2.02 14.84
CA ALA A 120 4.13 0.92 14.33
C ALA A 120 3.31 -0.07 13.50
N ILE A 121 2.13 -0.48 13.99
CA ILE A 121 1.22 -1.39 13.27
C ILE A 121 0.70 -0.72 12.00
N MET A 122 0.15 0.49 12.09
CA MET A 122 -0.34 1.23 10.93
C MET A 122 0.78 1.47 9.91
N GLY A 123 1.95 1.89 10.38
CA GLY A 123 3.09 2.09 9.50
C GLY A 123 3.52 0.83 8.75
N LYS A 124 3.34 -0.35 9.36
CA LYS A 124 3.62 -1.63 8.72
C LYS A 124 2.57 -1.98 7.67
N VAL A 125 1.27 -1.81 7.98
CA VAL A 125 0.18 -2.05 7.03
C VAL A 125 0.30 -1.16 5.80
N ASP A 126 0.47 0.16 5.99
CA ASP A 126 0.66 1.09 4.87
C ASP A 126 1.91 0.79 4.02
N ASN A 127 3.02 0.36 4.66
CA ASN A 127 4.22 -0.04 3.91
C ASN A 127 3.95 -1.28 3.06
N ASP A 128 3.25 -2.27 3.61
CA ASP A 128 2.92 -3.50 2.91
C ASP A 128 1.94 -3.25 1.75
N LEU A 129 1.01 -2.28 1.89
CA LEU A 129 0.14 -1.83 0.80
C LEU A 129 0.94 -1.21 -0.36
N VAL A 130 1.88 -0.33 -0.05
CA VAL A 130 2.77 0.25 -1.08
C VAL A 130 3.63 -0.83 -1.72
N ASP A 131 4.21 -1.73 -0.92
CA ASP A 131 5.04 -2.82 -1.43
C ASP A 131 4.24 -3.80 -2.31
N ALA A 132 2.98 -4.07 -1.97
CA ALA A 132 2.07 -4.83 -2.82
C ALA A 132 1.78 -4.08 -4.13
N GLY A 133 1.43 -2.79 -4.08
CA GLY A 133 1.23 -1.97 -5.28
C GLY A 133 2.44 -1.97 -6.21
N TYR A 134 3.65 -2.03 -5.67
CA TYR A 134 4.89 -2.09 -6.47
C TYR A 134 5.13 -3.42 -7.18
N THR A 135 4.32 -4.44 -6.92
CA THR A 135 4.39 -5.71 -7.67
C THR A 135 3.71 -5.62 -9.04
N THR A 136 2.87 -4.60 -9.28
CA THR A 136 2.18 -4.44 -10.57
C THR A 136 3.16 -4.26 -11.73
N LYS A 137 2.74 -4.76 -12.90
CA LYS A 137 3.48 -4.64 -14.16
C LYS A 137 3.13 -3.37 -14.92
N ASN A 138 2.02 -2.73 -14.59
CA ASN A 138 1.56 -1.51 -15.24
C ASN A 138 2.41 -0.33 -14.77
N ILE A 139 3.26 0.18 -15.65
CA ILE A 139 4.20 1.25 -15.32
C ILE A 139 4.13 2.34 -16.39
N TYR A 140 3.74 3.55 -15.98
CA TYR A 140 3.96 4.74 -16.80
C TYR A 140 5.46 5.09 -16.80
N ASN A 141 6.08 4.94 -17.96
CA ASN A 141 7.50 5.23 -18.16
C ASN A 141 7.62 6.21 -19.34
N PRO A 142 7.65 7.53 -19.08
CA PRO A 142 7.75 8.52 -20.15
C PRO A 142 9.07 8.37 -20.91
N ALA A 143 9.08 8.68 -22.20
CA ALA A 143 10.28 8.61 -23.05
C ALA A 143 11.43 9.46 -22.51
N THR A 144 11.12 10.59 -21.88
CA THR A 144 12.08 11.43 -21.15
C THR A 144 11.60 11.59 -19.72
N LEU A 145 12.42 11.15 -18.77
CA LEU A 145 12.10 11.26 -17.35
C LEU A 145 12.05 12.72 -16.93
N ALA A 146 10.84 13.22 -16.67
CA ALA A 146 10.56 14.59 -16.24
C ALA A 146 10.10 14.65 -14.78
N ALA A 147 10.23 15.83 -14.16
CA ALA A 147 9.65 16.07 -12.84
C ALA A 147 8.13 15.96 -12.93
N ILE A 148 7.49 15.70 -11.79
CA ILE A 148 6.03 15.64 -11.72
C ILE A 148 5.42 16.96 -12.18
N SER A 149 4.47 16.90 -13.12
CA SER A 149 3.75 18.02 -13.69
C SER A 149 2.28 17.68 -13.86
N TYR A 150 1.46 18.69 -14.13
CA TYR A 150 0.04 18.51 -14.47
C TYR A 150 -0.13 17.58 -15.67
N ASN A 151 0.58 17.85 -16.76
CA ASN A 151 0.51 17.05 -17.99
C ASN A 151 0.97 15.61 -17.75
N GLY A 152 2.04 15.40 -16.97
CA GLY A 152 2.53 14.05 -16.65
C GLY A 152 1.52 13.22 -15.84
N ILE A 153 0.69 13.86 -15.02
CA ILE A 153 -0.38 13.16 -14.27
C ILE A 153 -1.52 12.79 -15.24
N VAL A 154 -1.90 13.68 -16.13
CA VAL A 154 -2.92 13.41 -17.15
C VAL A 154 -2.48 12.31 -18.12
N ASP A 155 -1.21 12.32 -18.55
CA ASP A 155 -0.65 11.25 -19.39
C ASP A 155 -0.62 9.89 -18.66
N ALA A 156 -0.33 9.89 -17.36
CA ALA A 156 -0.36 8.67 -16.57
C ALA A 156 -1.80 8.13 -16.39
N ASP A 157 -2.76 9.03 -16.24
CA ASP A 157 -4.18 8.70 -16.13
C ASP A 157 -4.72 8.08 -17.42
N ALA A 158 -4.31 8.60 -18.57
CA ALA A 158 -4.72 8.13 -19.89
C ALA A 158 -4.34 6.65 -20.18
N ILE A 159 -3.39 6.08 -19.43
CA ILE A 159 -3.00 4.66 -19.59
C ILE A 159 -4.11 3.69 -19.17
N PHE A 160 -5.02 4.13 -18.32
CA PHE A 160 -6.16 3.28 -17.94
C PHE A 160 -7.18 3.10 -19.08
N GLU A 161 -7.11 3.93 -20.14
CA GLU A 161 -8.01 3.86 -21.30
C GLU A 161 -9.49 3.79 -20.90
N ASP A 162 -9.87 4.52 -19.83
CA ASP A 162 -11.24 4.49 -19.33
C ASP A 162 -12.21 5.14 -20.32
N GLU A 163 -13.27 4.40 -20.68
CA GLU A 163 -14.36 4.89 -21.54
C GLU A 163 -15.45 5.59 -20.73
N GLU A 164 -15.52 5.34 -19.41
CA GLU A 164 -16.53 5.91 -18.53
C GLU A 164 -16.04 7.18 -17.83
N ASP A 165 -16.86 8.22 -17.86
CA ASP A 165 -16.60 9.46 -17.12
C ASP A 165 -16.91 9.28 -15.63
N GLY A 166 -16.07 9.86 -14.77
CA GLY A 166 -16.35 10.00 -13.35
C GLY A 166 -15.77 8.92 -12.46
N ILE A 167 -14.96 8.01 -12.98
CA ILE A 167 -14.23 7.04 -12.17
C ILE A 167 -13.17 7.79 -11.35
N GLU A 168 -13.33 7.79 -10.06
CA GLU A 168 -12.36 8.44 -9.16
C GLU A 168 -11.07 7.64 -9.07
N LYS A 169 -9.94 8.34 -9.15
CA LYS A 169 -8.60 7.78 -9.01
C LYS A 169 -7.85 8.48 -7.89
N VAL A 170 -6.91 7.79 -7.26
CA VAL A 170 -6.09 8.36 -6.18
C VAL A 170 -4.61 8.16 -6.51
N LEU A 171 -3.90 9.27 -6.62
CA LEU A 171 -2.46 9.30 -6.84
C LEU A 171 -1.73 9.61 -5.54
N PHE A 172 -0.88 8.68 -5.10
CA PHE A 172 -0.01 8.85 -3.95
C PHE A 172 1.36 9.34 -4.40
N ILE A 173 1.72 10.56 -3.97
CA ILE A 173 2.99 11.20 -4.28
C ILE A 173 3.84 11.41 -3.03
N HIS A 174 5.16 11.50 -3.20
CA HIS A 174 6.05 11.88 -2.10
C HIS A 174 5.88 13.38 -1.76
N PRO A 175 5.93 13.79 -0.47
CA PRO A 175 5.77 15.19 -0.07
C PRO A 175 6.72 16.19 -0.76
N LEU A 176 7.90 15.76 -1.20
CA LEU A 176 8.83 16.62 -1.95
C LEU A 176 8.31 16.92 -3.37
N GLN A 177 7.71 15.94 -4.04
CA GLN A 177 7.10 16.10 -5.36
C GLN A 177 5.91 17.07 -5.32
N HIS A 178 5.15 17.07 -4.22
CA HIS A 178 4.07 18.03 -4.03
C HIS A 178 4.56 19.49 -4.15
N SER A 179 5.73 19.80 -3.59
CA SER A 179 6.32 21.13 -3.71
C SER A 179 6.68 21.49 -5.16
N THR A 180 7.10 20.50 -5.96
CA THR A 180 7.40 20.67 -7.38
C THR A 180 6.11 20.90 -8.19
N LEU A 181 5.08 20.11 -7.94
CA LEU A 181 3.77 20.24 -8.58
C LEU A 181 3.13 21.61 -8.30
N MET A 182 3.26 22.15 -7.08
CA MET A 182 2.77 23.50 -6.74
C MET A 182 3.50 24.63 -7.46
N LYS A 183 4.68 24.36 -8.01
CA LYS A 183 5.47 25.34 -8.78
C LYS A 183 5.20 25.26 -10.30
N ASP A 184 4.53 24.21 -10.74
CA ASP A 184 4.17 24.00 -12.13
C ASP A 184 3.29 25.15 -12.64
N GLU A 185 3.62 25.69 -13.82
CA GLU A 185 2.92 26.82 -14.41
C GLU A 185 1.54 26.44 -14.90
N ASP A 186 1.40 25.24 -15.46
CA ASP A 186 0.13 24.71 -15.91
C ASP A 186 -0.84 24.50 -14.75
N PHE A 187 -0.33 24.03 -13.62
CA PHE A 187 -1.11 23.90 -12.39
C PHE A 187 -1.54 25.26 -11.82
N LYS A 188 -0.69 26.28 -11.89
CA LYS A 188 -1.03 27.65 -11.48
C LYS A 188 -2.05 28.28 -12.39
N SER A 189 -1.99 27.99 -13.70
CA SER A 189 -2.96 28.51 -14.69
C SER A 189 -4.32 27.87 -14.56
N ALA A 190 -4.39 26.64 -14.08
CA ALA A 190 -5.64 25.94 -13.73
C ALA A 190 -6.42 26.66 -12.62
N ASP A 191 -5.84 27.66 -11.97
CA ASP A 191 -6.45 28.57 -10.99
C ASP A 191 -7.64 29.39 -11.54
N LYS A 192 -7.81 29.42 -12.83
CA LYS A 192 -9.04 29.97 -13.44
C LYS A 192 -10.31 29.21 -13.04
N PHE A 193 -10.19 28.05 -12.41
CA PHE A 193 -11.29 27.18 -11.99
C PHE A 193 -11.63 27.22 -10.49
N GLY A 194 -10.89 27.95 -9.65
CA GLY A 194 -11.28 28.15 -8.25
C GLY A 194 -10.20 28.68 -7.31
N GLN A 195 -10.47 29.79 -6.67
CA GLN A 195 -9.59 30.47 -5.69
C GLN A 195 -9.20 29.62 -4.46
N SER A 196 -9.86 28.47 -4.22
CA SER A 196 -9.66 27.68 -3.01
C SER A 196 -8.37 26.85 -3.01
N VAL A 197 -7.80 26.54 -4.16
CA VAL A 197 -6.61 25.69 -4.29
C VAL A 197 -5.33 26.46 -3.93
N LEU A 198 -5.19 27.68 -4.38
CA LEU A 198 -4.01 28.51 -4.10
C LEU A 198 -3.91 28.94 -2.64
N VAL A 199 -5.03 29.27 -2.00
CA VAL A 199 -5.05 29.79 -0.63
C VAL A 199 -4.77 28.72 0.41
N LYS A 200 -5.17 27.47 0.17
CA LYS A 200 -5.01 26.36 1.14
C LYS A 200 -3.81 25.45 0.86
N GLY A 201 -3.09 25.62 -0.26
CA GLY A 201 -1.98 24.73 -0.65
C GLY A 201 -2.37 23.26 -0.74
N ALA A 202 -3.67 22.98 -0.96
CA ALA A 202 -4.19 21.64 -1.11
C ALA A 202 -4.27 21.35 -2.60
N VAL A 203 -3.39 20.48 -3.10
CA VAL A 203 -3.63 19.82 -4.38
C VAL A 203 -4.80 18.88 -4.14
N GLY A 204 -5.97 19.25 -4.66
CA GLY A 204 -7.20 18.47 -4.49
C GLY A 204 -7.30 17.39 -5.57
N LYS A 205 -7.96 17.71 -6.66
CA LYS A 205 -8.25 16.83 -7.78
C LYS A 205 -7.60 17.41 -9.05
N ILE A 206 -6.88 16.57 -9.81
CA ILE A 206 -6.32 16.90 -11.12
C ILE A 206 -6.97 15.94 -12.12
N GLY A 207 -7.81 16.45 -13.02
CA GLY A 207 -8.67 15.57 -13.81
C GLY A 207 -9.55 14.73 -12.88
N ASP A 208 -9.49 13.41 -13.00
CA ASP A 208 -10.20 12.48 -12.11
C ASP A 208 -9.33 11.93 -10.98
N CYS A 209 -8.07 12.37 -10.87
CA CYS A 209 -7.11 11.92 -9.88
C CYS A 209 -7.09 12.79 -8.62
N TRP A 210 -7.39 12.20 -7.47
CA TRP A 210 -7.14 12.80 -6.16
C TRP A 210 -5.67 12.66 -5.77
N VAL A 211 -4.98 13.77 -5.56
CA VAL A 211 -3.56 13.75 -5.18
C VAL A 211 -3.38 13.72 -3.67
N LYS A 212 -2.78 12.66 -3.16
CA LYS A 212 -2.51 12.44 -1.73
C LYS A 212 -1.01 12.32 -1.45
N LYS A 213 -0.58 12.88 -0.32
CA LYS A 213 0.83 12.87 0.09
C LYS A 213 1.12 11.68 0.99
N SER A 214 2.12 10.87 0.63
CA SER A 214 2.60 9.79 1.49
C SER A 214 4.12 9.73 1.51
N LYS A 215 4.71 9.70 2.73
CA LYS A 215 6.16 9.46 2.91
C LYS A 215 6.57 8.00 2.63
N LYS A 216 5.59 7.14 2.33
CA LYS A 216 5.81 5.72 2.03
C LYS A 216 6.21 5.47 0.58
N ILE A 217 5.91 6.45 -0.30
CA ILE A 217 6.33 6.41 -1.70
C ILE A 217 7.86 6.35 -1.77
N LYS A 218 8.36 5.36 -2.51
CA LYS A 218 9.79 5.09 -2.59
C LYS A 218 10.47 6.01 -3.61
N TYR A 219 11.64 6.44 -3.23
CA TYR A 219 12.61 7.07 -4.10
C TYR A 219 13.60 6.00 -4.58
N ILE A 220 13.65 5.77 -5.88
CA ILE A 220 14.43 4.70 -6.47
C ILE A 220 15.82 5.21 -6.89
N GLU A 221 16.84 4.62 -6.32
CA GLU A 221 18.25 4.92 -6.57
C GLU A 221 18.99 3.72 -7.19
N TYR A 222 18.39 2.53 -7.10
CA TYR A 222 18.99 1.28 -7.57
C TYR A 222 17.95 0.46 -8.32
N GLU A 223 18.38 -0.17 -9.40
CA GLU A 223 17.59 -1.14 -10.14
C GLU A 223 18.22 -2.52 -10.03
N LYS A 224 17.40 -3.56 -9.88
CA LYS A 224 17.86 -4.95 -9.95
C LYS A 224 18.29 -5.23 -11.38
N ALA A 225 19.50 -5.78 -11.55
CA ALA A 225 20.07 -6.08 -12.86
C ALA A 225 20.77 -7.43 -12.82
N ASP A 226 20.71 -8.16 -13.95
CA ASP A 226 21.41 -9.44 -14.10
C ASP A 226 22.93 -9.25 -14.08
N GLU A 227 23.42 -8.12 -14.62
CA GLU A 227 24.82 -7.70 -14.62
C GLU A 227 24.99 -6.38 -13.86
N GLY A 228 24.79 -6.41 -12.54
CA GLY A 228 24.96 -5.23 -11.68
C GLY A 228 26.39 -5.06 -11.18
N THR A 229 26.81 -3.81 -11.00
CA THR A 229 28.14 -3.47 -10.45
C THR A 229 28.23 -3.62 -8.94
N ILE A 230 27.09 -3.70 -8.25
CA ILE A 230 27.01 -3.77 -6.78
C ILE A 230 26.34 -5.08 -6.39
N THR A 231 27.00 -5.85 -5.55
CA THR A 231 26.43 -7.08 -4.97
C THR A 231 25.87 -6.79 -3.57
N ILE A 232 24.69 -7.31 -3.29
CA ILE A 232 24.04 -7.17 -1.97
C ILE A 232 24.66 -8.16 -0.97
N VAL A 233 25.05 -7.64 0.16
CA VAL A 233 25.61 -8.42 1.27
C VAL A 233 24.76 -8.24 2.53
N GLU A 234 24.94 -9.15 3.48
CA GLU A 234 24.34 -9.03 4.81
C GLU A 234 24.97 -7.86 5.57
N ASP A 235 24.18 -7.20 6.42
CA ASP A 235 24.65 -6.06 7.21
C ASP A 235 25.85 -6.48 8.09
N GLY A 236 26.97 -5.80 7.87
CA GLY A 236 28.20 -5.99 8.65
C GLY A 236 29.18 -7.07 8.13
N THR A 237 28.91 -7.75 7.01
CA THR A 237 29.73 -8.87 6.54
C THR A 237 30.80 -8.51 5.50
N SER A 238 30.75 -7.32 4.89
CA SER A 238 31.71 -6.91 3.86
C SER A 238 32.09 -5.45 3.92
N GLU A 239 33.40 -5.15 3.80
CA GLU A 239 33.95 -3.80 3.68
C GLU A 239 34.20 -3.39 2.22
N SER A 240 33.87 -4.23 1.24
CA SER A 240 34.08 -3.96 -0.17
C SER A 240 33.30 -2.74 -0.66
N THR A 241 33.92 -1.86 -1.43
CA THR A 241 33.27 -0.69 -2.04
C THR A 241 32.19 -1.06 -3.07
N THR A 242 32.23 -2.29 -3.61
CA THR A 242 31.25 -2.82 -4.56
C THR A 242 30.10 -3.57 -3.88
N ALA A 243 30.19 -3.79 -2.57
CA ALA A 243 29.15 -4.44 -1.80
C ALA A 243 28.33 -3.40 -1.00
N LYS A 244 27.03 -3.58 -0.96
CA LYS A 244 26.11 -2.72 -0.22
C LYS A 244 25.26 -3.54 0.74
N HIS A 245 25.03 -2.98 1.91
CA HIS A 245 24.20 -3.62 2.93
C HIS A 245 22.74 -3.63 2.51
N LEU A 246 22.08 -4.76 2.71
CA LEU A 246 20.71 -5.03 2.28
C LEU A 246 19.71 -3.93 2.73
N LYS A 247 19.78 -3.51 3.99
CA LYS A 247 18.87 -2.48 4.52
C LYS A 247 19.00 -1.13 3.82
N THR A 248 20.21 -0.77 3.41
CA THR A 248 20.47 0.52 2.74
C THR A 248 19.91 0.52 1.33
N VAL A 249 20.04 -0.60 0.61
CA VAL A 249 19.66 -0.70 -0.81
C VAL A 249 18.17 -0.97 -0.98
N GLN A 250 17.54 -1.77 -0.10
CA GLN A 250 16.11 -2.07 -0.20
C GLN A 250 15.21 -0.85 -0.19
N LYS A 251 15.60 0.22 0.52
CA LYS A 251 14.83 1.46 0.53
C LYS A 251 14.82 2.20 -0.80
N GLY A 252 15.86 2.05 -1.58
CA GLY A 252 16.05 2.72 -2.86
C GLY A 252 15.88 1.78 -4.07
N CYS A 253 15.27 0.62 -3.91
CA CYS A 253 14.97 -0.31 -5.00
C CYS A 253 13.47 -0.66 -5.03
N LYS A 254 12.92 -0.84 -6.22
CA LYS A 254 11.53 -1.28 -6.39
C LYS A 254 11.36 -2.73 -5.90
N ASP A 255 12.28 -3.59 -6.32
CA ASP A 255 12.21 -5.03 -6.09
C ASP A 255 12.64 -5.43 -4.68
N VAL A 256 12.14 -6.56 -4.20
CA VAL A 256 12.61 -7.18 -2.97
C VAL A 256 13.95 -7.83 -3.24
N LEU A 257 15.00 -7.27 -2.67
CA LEU A 257 16.38 -7.76 -2.83
C LEU A 257 16.69 -8.86 -1.83
N LYS A 258 17.49 -9.82 -2.29
CA LYS A 258 18.07 -10.90 -1.48
C LYS A 258 19.59 -10.76 -1.44
N ILE A 259 20.21 -11.37 -0.41
CA ILE A 259 21.66 -11.48 -0.35
C ILE A 259 22.17 -12.22 -1.58
N GLY A 260 23.16 -11.64 -2.26
CA GLY A 260 23.72 -12.15 -3.53
C GLY A 260 23.10 -11.54 -4.79
N ASP A 261 21.97 -10.84 -4.70
CA ASP A 261 21.41 -10.12 -5.85
C ASP A 261 22.36 -9.01 -6.32
N LYS A 262 22.38 -8.80 -7.62
CA LYS A 262 23.13 -7.70 -8.25
C LYS A 262 22.23 -6.51 -8.50
N VAL A 263 22.75 -5.32 -8.29
CA VAL A 263 22.04 -4.06 -8.52
C VAL A 263 22.93 -3.08 -9.27
N LYS A 264 22.29 -2.22 -10.06
CA LYS A 264 22.90 -1.09 -10.74
C LYS A 264 22.48 0.20 -10.06
N ALA A 265 23.44 1.04 -9.68
CA ALA A 265 23.15 2.38 -9.20
C ALA A 265 22.73 3.28 -10.37
N LEU A 266 21.63 4.01 -10.17
CA LEU A 266 21.15 5.00 -11.14
C LEU A 266 21.98 6.29 -11.03
N THR A 267 22.18 6.97 -12.17
CA THR A 267 22.80 8.30 -12.17
C THR A 267 21.82 9.33 -11.58
N GLU A 268 22.30 10.49 -11.15
CA GLU A 268 21.43 11.55 -10.61
C GLU A 268 20.32 11.99 -11.58
N LYS A 269 20.49 11.78 -12.88
CA LYS A 269 19.50 12.11 -13.90
C LYS A 269 18.40 11.05 -14.02
N ASP A 270 18.73 9.82 -13.64
CA ASP A 270 17.88 8.65 -13.82
C ASP A 270 17.16 8.23 -12.53
N LYS A 271 17.48 8.88 -11.40
CA LYS A 271 16.78 8.66 -10.13
C LYS A 271 15.35 9.20 -10.20
N TYR A 272 14.40 8.41 -9.72
CA TYR A 272 12.99 8.72 -9.83
C TYR A 272 12.19 8.35 -8.58
N TYR A 273 11.03 8.99 -8.43
CA TYR A 273 9.97 8.52 -7.54
C TYR A 273 9.07 7.55 -8.29
N LEU A 274 8.56 6.58 -7.58
CA LEU A 274 7.62 5.61 -8.11
C LEU A 274 6.27 5.85 -7.43
N ASP A 275 5.46 6.70 -8.04
CA ASP A 275 4.18 7.11 -7.52
C ASP A 275 3.13 6.04 -7.81
N LEU A 276 2.20 5.85 -6.86
CA LEU A 276 1.17 4.83 -6.93
C LEU A 276 -0.15 5.47 -7.29
N LEU A 277 -0.70 5.12 -8.45
CA LEU A 277 -2.02 5.52 -8.93
C LEU A 277 -2.98 4.34 -8.83
N LEU A 278 -4.07 4.54 -8.11
CA LEU A 278 -5.11 3.54 -7.87
C LEU A 278 -6.43 4.03 -8.44
N LYS A 279 -7.11 3.17 -9.19
CA LYS A 279 -8.48 3.36 -9.63
C LYS A 279 -9.41 2.96 -8.49
N MET A 280 -10.29 3.89 -8.10
CA MET A 280 -11.27 3.68 -7.04
C MET A 280 -12.61 3.40 -7.70
N GLU A 281 -13.11 2.21 -7.53
CA GLU A 281 -14.46 1.88 -7.95
C GLU A 281 -15.36 1.83 -6.74
N PRO A 282 -16.65 2.19 -6.89
CA PRO A 282 -17.63 1.99 -5.84
C PRO A 282 -17.72 0.50 -5.51
N ASP A 283 -18.00 0.19 -4.24
CA ASP A 283 -18.25 -1.19 -3.81
C ASP A 283 -19.35 -1.81 -4.69
N SER A 284 -18.96 -2.69 -5.60
CA SER A 284 -19.90 -3.53 -6.32
C SER A 284 -20.44 -4.62 -5.38
N ALA A 285 -21.69 -5.03 -5.59
CA ALA A 285 -22.30 -6.09 -4.80
C ALA A 285 -21.44 -7.37 -4.85
N GLU A 286 -21.22 -8.00 -3.71
CA GLU A 286 -20.22 -9.03 -3.43
C GLU A 286 -20.35 -10.36 -4.23
N THR A 287 -21.21 -10.44 -5.25
CA THR A 287 -21.66 -11.72 -5.80
C THR A 287 -20.93 -12.20 -7.04
N GLU A 288 -20.21 -11.34 -7.76
CA GLU A 288 -19.54 -11.71 -9.01
C GLU A 288 -18.06 -11.29 -8.98
N TYR A 289 -17.17 -12.29 -9.06
CA TYR A 289 -15.71 -12.07 -9.10
C TYR A 289 -15.24 -11.86 -10.55
N THR A 290 -15.75 -10.83 -11.22
CA THR A 290 -15.22 -10.41 -12.52
C THR A 290 -13.98 -9.55 -12.35
N GLU A 291 -13.14 -9.45 -13.38
CA GLU A 291 -11.94 -8.58 -13.32
C GLU A 291 -12.29 -7.12 -13.07
N GLU A 292 -13.44 -6.67 -13.54
CA GLU A 292 -13.93 -5.29 -13.40
C GLU A 292 -14.36 -4.96 -11.97
N GLU A 293 -14.89 -5.94 -11.22
CA GLU A 293 -15.46 -5.74 -9.88
C GLU A 293 -14.43 -5.87 -8.76
N LEU A 294 -13.28 -6.52 -9.01
CA LEU A 294 -12.24 -6.68 -8.01
C LEU A 294 -11.60 -5.32 -7.67
N PRO A 295 -11.42 -5.00 -6.38
CA PRO A 295 -10.74 -3.77 -5.95
C PRO A 295 -9.26 -3.78 -6.35
N ALA A 296 -8.66 -2.59 -6.47
CA ALA A 296 -7.23 -2.46 -6.79
C ALA A 296 -6.34 -3.15 -5.74
N LEU A 297 -6.57 -2.87 -4.47
CA LEU A 297 -5.83 -3.40 -3.33
C LEU A 297 -6.79 -4.00 -2.31
N THR A 298 -6.44 -5.17 -1.76
CA THR A 298 -7.22 -5.82 -0.70
C THR A 298 -6.33 -6.14 0.50
N ILE A 299 -6.89 -5.90 1.68
CA ILE A 299 -6.33 -6.32 2.97
C ILE A 299 -7.16 -7.51 3.44
N PHE A 300 -6.58 -8.70 3.47
CA PHE A 300 -7.20 -9.90 4.03
C PHE A 300 -6.95 -9.92 5.53
N LEU A 301 -7.97 -9.62 6.31
CA LEU A 301 -7.88 -9.58 7.77
C LEU A 301 -8.24 -10.95 8.34
N LYS A 302 -7.34 -11.54 9.12
CA LYS A 302 -7.58 -12.79 9.86
C LYS A 302 -7.86 -12.53 11.33
N LYS A 303 -7.16 -11.57 11.91
CA LYS A 303 -7.36 -11.13 13.29
C LYS A 303 -6.96 -9.69 13.41
N ASP A 304 -7.87 -8.91 13.94
CA ASP A 304 -7.61 -7.49 14.18
C ASP A 304 -6.62 -7.26 15.31
N THR A 305 -6.30 -6.01 15.56
CA THR A 305 -5.27 -5.62 16.51
C THR A 305 -5.60 -6.13 17.91
N GLN A 306 -4.79 -7.06 18.40
CA GLN A 306 -4.85 -7.54 19.78
C GLN A 306 -3.70 -6.94 20.57
N VAL A 307 -3.99 -6.54 21.81
CA VAL A 307 -2.98 -6.03 22.73
C VAL A 307 -2.92 -6.94 23.94
N ASP A 308 -1.74 -7.50 24.16
CA ASP A 308 -1.44 -8.34 25.31
C ASP A 308 -0.53 -7.58 26.28
N HIS A 309 -0.85 -7.64 27.55
CA HIS A 309 -0.06 -7.04 28.62
C HIS A 309 0.44 -8.12 29.57
N GLU A 310 1.75 -8.20 29.73
CA GLU A 310 2.41 -9.10 30.67
C GLU A 310 3.18 -8.30 31.72
N TRP A 311 2.96 -8.65 32.98
CA TRP A 311 3.75 -8.17 34.09
C TRP A 311 4.84 -9.18 34.48
N LEU A 312 6.09 -8.77 34.45
CA LEU A 312 7.24 -9.59 34.83
C LEU A 312 7.76 -9.18 36.22
N PRO A 313 7.29 -9.82 37.31
CA PRO A 313 7.59 -9.38 38.69
C PRO A 313 9.09 -9.40 39.00
N LYS A 314 9.82 -10.42 38.52
CA LYS A 314 11.25 -10.57 38.74
C LYS A 314 12.08 -9.46 38.07
N LYS A 315 11.56 -8.84 36.99
CA LYS A 315 12.22 -7.79 36.25
C LYS A 315 11.63 -6.41 36.53
N GLN A 316 10.57 -6.33 37.34
CA GLN A 316 9.80 -5.11 37.59
C GLN A 316 9.46 -4.37 36.28
N LYS A 317 8.96 -5.12 35.28
CA LYS A 317 8.76 -4.66 33.91
C LYS A 317 7.36 -5.04 33.44
N HIS A 318 6.69 -4.09 32.78
CA HIS A 318 5.47 -4.30 32.00
C HIS A 318 5.84 -4.47 30.54
N ASP A 319 5.47 -5.58 29.90
CA ASP A 319 5.58 -5.79 28.49
C ASP A 319 4.19 -5.67 27.84
N ILE A 320 4.07 -4.72 26.89
CA ILE A 320 2.84 -4.45 26.15
C ILE A 320 3.13 -4.82 24.71
N THR A 321 2.39 -5.79 24.17
CA THR A 321 2.60 -6.29 22.81
C THR A 321 1.32 -6.09 21.99
N ALA A 322 1.44 -5.44 20.85
CA ALA A 322 0.36 -5.33 19.88
C ALA A 322 0.64 -6.28 18.70
N THR A 323 -0.37 -7.04 18.31
CA THR A 323 -0.30 -8.00 17.20
C THR A 323 -1.48 -7.81 16.25
N LYS A 324 -1.26 -7.97 14.94
CA LYS A 324 -2.30 -7.97 13.91
C LYS A 324 -1.97 -9.03 12.86
N TYR A 325 -2.96 -9.84 12.48
CA TYR A 325 -2.79 -10.89 11.47
C TYR A 325 -3.52 -10.48 10.19
N TYR A 326 -2.77 -10.22 9.14
CA TYR A 326 -3.32 -9.77 7.86
C TYR A 326 -2.41 -10.17 6.69
N GLY A 327 -2.98 -10.20 5.50
CA GLY A 327 -2.29 -10.25 4.23
C GLY A 327 -2.65 -9.04 3.38
N VAL A 328 -1.78 -8.61 2.50
CA VAL A 328 -2.05 -7.52 1.54
C VAL A 328 -1.70 -8.00 0.15
N ALA A 329 -2.55 -7.66 -0.81
CA ALA A 329 -2.32 -8.01 -2.20
C ALA A 329 -2.91 -6.99 -3.17
N VAL A 330 -2.36 -6.95 -4.38
CA VAL A 330 -3.02 -6.39 -5.55
C VAL A 330 -4.03 -7.43 -6.03
N THR A 331 -5.29 -7.11 -5.98
CA THR A 331 -6.37 -8.01 -6.38
C THR A 331 -6.70 -7.83 -7.86
N ASN A 332 -6.60 -6.60 -8.35
CA ASN A 332 -6.76 -6.29 -9.76
C ASN A 332 -5.57 -5.44 -10.27
N GLU A 333 -4.74 -6.03 -11.13
CA GLU A 333 -3.59 -5.33 -11.71
C GLU A 333 -4.00 -4.20 -12.66
N ALA A 334 -5.13 -4.30 -13.34
CA ALA A 334 -5.61 -3.28 -14.27
C ALA A 334 -5.96 -1.95 -13.57
N LYS A 335 -6.29 -1.99 -12.27
CA LYS A 335 -6.65 -0.83 -11.45
C LYS A 335 -5.46 -0.20 -10.72
N VAL A 336 -4.24 -0.71 -10.92
CA VAL A 336 -3.02 -0.22 -10.27
C VAL A 336 -1.99 0.17 -11.30
N LEU A 337 -1.53 1.39 -11.24
CA LEU A 337 -0.49 1.93 -12.10
C LEU A 337 0.65 2.54 -11.27
N LEU A 338 1.87 2.33 -11.70
CA LEU A 338 3.05 2.99 -11.15
C LEU A 338 3.53 4.08 -12.12
N ALA A 339 3.58 5.32 -11.65
CA ALA A 339 4.08 6.42 -12.46
C ALA A 339 5.51 6.80 -12.05
N LYS A 340 6.41 6.87 -13.04
CA LYS A 340 7.79 7.29 -12.83
C LYS A 340 7.93 8.79 -13.07
N PHE A 341 8.35 9.52 -12.03
CA PHE A 341 8.68 10.94 -12.12
C PHE A 341 10.07 11.20 -11.55
N LYS A 342 10.83 12.01 -12.26
CA LYS A 342 12.16 12.43 -11.82
C LYS A 342 12.10 13.17 -10.50
N LYS A 343 13.18 13.03 -9.73
CA LYS A 343 13.37 13.79 -8.49
C LYS A 343 13.42 15.28 -8.72
#